data_87a111404c68500112568cd547d41385
#
_entry.id   87a111404c68500112568cd547d41385
#
_cell.length_a   1.000
_cell.length_b   1.000
_cell.length_c   1.000
_cell.angle_alpha   90.00
_cell.angle_beta   90.00
_cell.angle_gamma   90.00
#
_symmetry.space_group_name_H-M   'P 1'
#
loop_
_entity.id
_entity.type
_entity.pdbx_description
1 polymer ?
#
loop_
_entity_poly.entity_id
_entity_poly.type
_entity_poly.pdbx_seq_one_letter_code
_entity_poly.pdbx_strand_id
1 'polypeptide(L)'
;IAVCPAEGVESPTIIGAQAANELLDIDGIKATFVLTVYNGRIYVSARSIDEVNVQVIMEKLGGGGHMNASGAQFDHTNMDEAVTSLKRVIDQMIEKGDL
;
A
#
# COMPACT_ATOMS: atom_id res chain seq x y z
N ILE A 1 -2.45 3.21 7.68
CA ILE A 1 -2.33 3.68 6.29
C ILE A 1 -1.68 5.05 6.28
N ALA A 2 -0.57 5.17 5.59
CA ALA A 2 0.10 6.45 5.40
C ALA A 2 -0.20 6.96 3.99
N VAL A 3 -0.56 8.22 3.87
CA VAL A 3 -0.79 8.90 2.60
C VAL A 3 0.34 9.89 2.39
N CYS A 4 1.07 9.74 1.30
CA CYS A 4 2.25 10.54 1.02
C CYS A 4 2.12 11.17 -0.37
N PRO A 5 1.65 12.41 -0.48
CA PRO A 5 1.62 13.10 -1.77
C PRO A 5 3.04 13.45 -2.18
N ALA A 6 3.50 12.84 -3.27
CA ALA A 6 4.86 13.00 -3.77
C ALA A 6 4.84 13.67 -5.14
N GLU A 7 4.66 14.98 -5.16
CA GLU A 7 4.71 15.74 -6.39
C GLU A 7 6.15 16.17 -6.68
N GLY A 8 6.55 16.08 -7.95
CA GLY A 8 7.87 16.53 -8.40
C GLY A 8 9.02 15.61 -8.05
N VAL A 9 8.76 14.39 -7.60
CA VAL A 9 9.80 13.39 -7.34
C VAL A 9 9.97 12.48 -8.55
N GLU A 10 11.21 12.03 -8.79
CA GLU A 10 11.54 11.23 -9.96
C GLU A 10 11.03 9.78 -9.87
N SER A 11 10.94 9.24 -8.65
CA SER A 11 10.58 7.84 -8.42
C SER A 11 9.64 7.70 -7.23
N PRO A 12 8.35 7.99 -7.42
CA PRO A 12 7.39 7.92 -6.31
C PRO A 12 7.27 6.51 -5.71
N THR A 13 7.46 5.48 -6.52
CA THR A 13 7.41 4.09 -6.04
C THR A 13 8.58 3.78 -5.11
N ILE A 14 9.77 4.30 -5.39
CA ILE A 14 10.95 4.11 -4.54
C ILE A 14 10.75 4.84 -3.20
N ILE A 15 10.29 6.08 -3.24
CA ILE A 15 10.03 6.89 -2.04
C ILE A 15 8.93 6.23 -1.20
N GLY A 16 7.86 5.76 -1.84
CA GLY A 16 6.79 5.06 -1.15
C GLY A 16 7.28 3.77 -0.48
N ALA A 17 8.11 3.00 -1.17
CA ALA A 17 8.69 1.77 -0.63
C ALA A 17 9.59 2.05 0.58
N GLN A 18 10.43 3.09 0.50
CA GLN A 18 11.30 3.50 1.59
C GLN A 18 10.47 3.94 2.82
N ALA A 19 9.45 4.75 2.60
CA ALA A 19 8.56 5.20 3.68
C ALA A 19 7.84 4.00 4.32
N ALA A 20 7.35 3.06 3.51
CA ALA A 20 6.67 1.87 4.01
C ALA A 20 7.61 1.02 4.87
N ASN A 21 8.86 0.85 4.46
CA ASN A 21 9.86 0.12 5.24
C ASN A 21 10.18 0.82 6.56
N GLU A 22 10.35 2.14 6.54
CA GLU A 22 10.62 2.91 7.76
C GLU A 22 9.47 2.82 8.76
N LEU A 23 8.23 2.85 8.28
CA LEU A 23 7.05 2.72 9.15
C LEU A 23 6.97 1.35 9.83
N LEU A 24 7.54 0.31 9.22
CA LEU A 24 7.58 -1.04 9.82
C LEU A 24 8.47 -1.10 11.05
N ASP A 25 9.39 -0.15 11.22
CA ASP A 25 10.28 -0.10 12.39
C ASP A 25 9.55 0.38 13.65
N ILE A 26 8.32 0.88 13.52
CA ILE A 26 7.53 1.32 14.66
C ILE A 26 6.98 0.10 15.39
N ASP A 27 7.20 0.03 16.71
CA ASP A 27 6.74 -1.09 17.53
C ASP A 27 5.24 -1.32 17.41
N GLY A 28 4.84 -2.56 17.19
CA GLY A 28 3.45 -2.94 17.07
C GLY A 28 2.87 -2.84 15.66
N ILE A 29 3.63 -2.31 14.71
CA ILE A 29 3.20 -2.23 13.31
C ILE A 29 3.67 -3.50 12.59
N LYS A 30 2.73 -4.21 11.96
CA LYS A 30 3.03 -5.42 11.20
C LYS A 30 2.85 -5.26 9.69
N ALA A 31 2.11 -4.25 9.26
CA ALA A 31 1.91 -3.96 7.84
C ALA A 31 1.79 -2.47 7.62
N THR A 32 2.32 -2.01 6.50
CA THR A 32 2.26 -0.59 6.12
C THR A 32 1.83 -0.46 4.67
N PHE A 33 1.07 0.59 4.39
CA PHE A 33 0.59 0.91 3.05
C PHE A 33 0.82 2.40 2.82
N VAL A 34 1.68 2.73 1.88
CA VAL A 34 2.00 4.12 1.55
C VAL A 34 1.47 4.42 0.15
N LEU A 35 0.66 5.46 0.04
CA LEU A 35 0.09 5.89 -1.22
C LEU A 35 0.79 7.16 -1.68
N THR A 36 1.29 7.15 -2.91
CA THR A 36 1.97 8.30 -3.51
C THR A 36 1.26 8.71 -4.80
N VAL A 37 1.17 10.02 -5.04
CA VAL A 37 0.55 10.57 -6.25
C VAL A 37 1.63 11.05 -7.20
N TYR A 38 1.56 10.62 -8.46
CA TYR A 38 2.49 11.06 -9.49
C TYR A 38 1.84 10.94 -10.87
N ASN A 39 1.89 12.02 -11.66
CA ASN A 39 1.34 12.07 -13.02
C ASN A 39 -0.12 11.60 -13.11
N GLY A 40 -0.96 12.01 -12.14
CA GLY A 40 -2.37 11.65 -12.13
C GLY A 40 -2.65 10.20 -11.75
N ARG A 41 -1.64 9.46 -11.31
CA ARG A 41 -1.77 8.07 -10.85
C ARG A 41 -1.45 7.98 -9.37
N ILE A 42 -2.03 6.99 -8.73
CA ILE A 42 -1.79 6.73 -7.30
C ILE A 42 -1.11 5.36 -7.20
N TYR A 43 0.08 5.35 -6.62
CA TYR A 43 0.86 4.13 -6.40
C TYR A 43 0.75 3.73 -4.94
N VAL A 44 0.51 2.44 -4.69
CA VAL A 44 0.47 1.88 -3.35
C VAL A 44 1.71 1.03 -3.15
N SER A 45 2.46 1.32 -2.11
CA SER A 45 3.59 0.49 -1.68
C SER A 45 3.19 -0.19 -0.38
N ALA A 46 3.20 -1.51 -0.35
CA ALA A 46 2.80 -2.30 0.80
C ALA A 46 3.98 -3.11 1.31
N ARG A 47 4.17 -3.10 2.62
CA ARG A 47 5.22 -3.86 3.29
C ARG A 47 4.64 -4.51 4.53
N SER A 48 5.18 -5.68 4.88
CA SER A 48 4.75 -6.39 6.08
C SER A 48 5.89 -7.20 6.67
N ILE A 49 5.68 -7.67 7.89
CA ILE A 49 6.58 -8.58 8.58
C ILE A 49 5.80 -9.82 9.00
N ASP A 50 6.56 -10.88 9.34
CA ASP A 50 6.02 -12.14 9.85
C ASP A 50 4.98 -12.75 8.90
N GLU A 51 3.85 -13.20 9.44
CA GLU A 51 2.82 -13.92 8.71
C GLU A 51 1.87 -13.04 7.90
N VAL A 52 1.96 -11.73 8.02
CA VAL A 52 1.04 -10.82 7.33
C VAL A 52 1.37 -10.77 5.84
N ASN A 53 0.41 -11.11 5.00
CA ASN A 53 0.57 -11.21 3.55
C ASN A 53 -0.09 -10.02 2.85
N VAL A 54 0.71 -9.02 2.48
CA VAL A 54 0.20 -7.85 1.76
C VAL A 54 0.03 -8.12 0.25
N GLN A 55 0.63 -9.19 -0.26
CA GLN A 55 0.49 -9.56 -1.68
C GLN A 55 -0.97 -9.81 -2.05
N VAL A 56 -1.72 -10.54 -1.21
CA VAL A 56 -3.12 -10.85 -1.51
C VAL A 56 -3.98 -9.58 -1.52
N ILE A 57 -3.65 -8.59 -0.70
CA ILE A 57 -4.35 -7.30 -0.70
C ILE A 57 -4.08 -6.56 -2.01
N MET A 58 -2.82 -6.50 -2.41
CA MET A 58 -2.43 -5.80 -3.63
C MET A 58 -2.99 -6.50 -4.88
N GLU A 59 -3.05 -7.83 -4.88
CA GLU A 59 -3.63 -8.58 -6.00
C GLU A 59 -5.13 -8.28 -6.16
N LYS A 60 -5.86 -8.10 -5.07
CA LYS A 60 -7.27 -7.71 -5.11
C LYS A 60 -7.47 -6.31 -5.68
N LEU A 61 -6.44 -5.48 -5.64
CA LEU A 61 -6.45 -4.14 -6.20
C LEU A 61 -5.83 -4.09 -7.61
N GLY A 62 -5.53 -5.24 -8.19
CA GLY A 62 -4.96 -5.33 -9.53
C GLY A 62 -3.44 -5.27 -9.58
N GLY A 63 -2.78 -5.30 -8.44
CA GLY A 63 -1.32 -5.26 -8.35
C GLY A 63 -0.71 -6.63 -8.08
N GLY A 64 0.45 -6.64 -7.45
CA GLY A 64 1.16 -7.86 -7.11
C GLY A 64 2.48 -7.61 -6.44
N GLY A 65 3.28 -8.66 -6.31
CA GLY A 65 4.59 -8.61 -5.68
C GLY A 65 4.89 -9.87 -4.90
N HIS A 66 5.37 -9.69 -3.68
CA HIS A 66 5.72 -10.76 -2.75
C HIS A 66 4.92 -10.62 -1.46
N MET A 67 4.93 -11.67 -0.65
CA MET A 67 4.17 -11.73 0.61
C MET A 67 4.41 -10.51 1.51
N ASN A 68 5.65 -10.09 1.65
CA ASN A 68 6.03 -9.00 2.55
C ASN A 68 6.39 -7.69 1.83
N ALA A 69 6.32 -7.66 0.50
CA ALA A 69 6.65 -6.48 -0.30
C ALA A 69 5.87 -6.53 -1.62
N SER A 70 4.87 -5.69 -1.75
CA SER A 70 4.03 -5.68 -2.93
C SER A 70 3.51 -4.27 -3.22
N GLY A 71 2.84 -4.10 -4.33
CA GLY A 71 2.33 -2.80 -4.73
C GLY A 71 1.16 -2.90 -5.69
N ALA A 72 0.48 -1.77 -5.84
CA ALA A 72 -0.64 -1.63 -6.76
C ALA A 72 -0.65 -0.20 -7.31
N GLN A 73 -1.46 0.01 -8.34
CA GLN A 73 -1.59 1.31 -8.99
C GLN A 73 -3.05 1.59 -9.26
N PHE A 74 -3.49 2.79 -8.95
CA PHE A 74 -4.82 3.28 -9.31
C PHE A 74 -4.69 4.32 -10.41
N ASP A 75 -5.47 4.15 -11.48
CA ASP A 75 -5.59 5.11 -12.56
C ASP A 75 -6.98 5.73 -12.52
N HIS A 76 -7.10 6.99 -12.94
CA HIS A 76 -8.38 7.68 -13.08
C HIS A 76 -9.21 7.76 -11.80
N THR A 77 -8.53 7.91 -10.65
CA THR A 77 -9.21 8.04 -9.35
C THR A 77 -8.52 9.12 -8.52
N ASN A 78 -9.11 9.48 -7.39
CA ASN A 78 -8.51 10.41 -6.44
C ASN A 78 -8.01 9.68 -5.20
N MET A 79 -7.26 10.39 -4.36
CA MET A 79 -6.66 9.81 -3.16
C MET A 79 -7.72 9.26 -2.20
N ASP A 80 -8.83 9.97 -2.01
CA ASP A 80 -9.89 9.54 -1.10
C ASP A 80 -10.50 8.21 -1.54
N GLU A 81 -10.77 8.06 -2.84
CA GLU A 81 -11.30 6.81 -3.39
C GLU A 81 -10.29 5.67 -3.29
N ALA A 82 -9.02 5.96 -3.55
CA ALA A 82 -7.97 4.96 -3.45
C ALA A 82 -7.84 4.44 -2.01
N VAL A 83 -7.81 5.34 -1.03
CA VAL A 83 -7.75 4.99 0.39
C VAL A 83 -8.98 4.18 0.80
N THR A 84 -10.16 4.58 0.35
CA THR A 84 -11.40 3.87 0.65
C THR A 84 -11.37 2.45 0.09
N SER A 85 -10.92 2.28 -1.16
CA SER A 85 -10.80 0.97 -1.79
C SER A 85 -9.83 0.07 -1.05
N LEU A 86 -8.68 0.62 -0.66
CA LEU A 86 -7.66 -0.11 0.09
C LEU A 86 -8.21 -0.55 1.45
N LYS A 87 -8.83 0.35 2.19
CA LYS A 87 -9.41 0.03 3.51
C LYS A 87 -10.48 -1.05 3.41
N ARG A 88 -11.32 -1.00 2.37
CA ARG A 88 -12.36 -2.01 2.16
C ARG A 88 -11.76 -3.39 1.97
N VAL A 89 -10.70 -3.50 1.17
CA VAL A 89 -10.04 -4.79 0.97
C VAL A 89 -9.40 -5.29 2.26
N ILE A 90 -8.72 -4.41 3.01
CA ILE A 90 -8.11 -4.77 4.28
C ILE A 90 -9.18 -5.29 5.25
N ASP A 91 -10.30 -4.58 5.38
CA ASP A 91 -11.38 -4.97 6.29
C ASP A 91 -11.98 -6.33 5.91
N GLN A 92 -12.18 -6.57 4.61
CA GLN A 92 -12.66 -7.86 4.13
C GLN A 92 -11.70 -8.99 4.47
N MET A 93 -10.39 -8.75 4.33
CA MET A 93 -9.37 -9.75 4.63
C MET A 93 -9.33 -10.05 6.13
N ILE A 94 -9.48 -9.04 6.98
CA ILE A 94 -9.54 -9.21 8.43
C ILE A 94 -10.77 -10.03 8.82
N GLU A 95 -11.93 -9.71 8.27
CA GLU A 95 -13.19 -10.44 8.55
C GLU A 95 -13.10 -11.92 8.18
N LYS A 96 -12.40 -12.24 7.10
CA LYS A 96 -12.21 -13.61 6.64
C LYS A 96 -11.10 -14.33 7.39
N GLY A 97 -10.34 -13.64 8.22
CA GLY A 97 -9.20 -14.22 8.91
C GLY A 97 -8.00 -14.46 8.03
N ASP A 98 -7.91 -13.79 6.87
CA ASP A 98 -6.82 -13.95 5.91
C ASP A 98 -5.62 -13.03 6.18
N LEU A 99 -5.75 -12.17 7.18
CA LEU A 99 -4.67 -11.30 7.63
C LEU A 99 -4.29 -11.59 9.08
#